data_02934c96e24becac199ceb7fba75dc1f
#
_entry.id   02934c96e24becac199ceb7fba75dc1f
#
_cell.length_a   1.000
_cell.length_b   1.000
_cell.length_c   1.000
_cell.angle_alpha   90.00
_cell.angle_beta   90.00
_cell.angle_gamma   90.00
#
_symmetry.space_group_name_H-M   'P 1'
#
loop_
_entity.id
_entity.type
_entity.pdbx_description
1 polymer ?
#
loop_
_entity_poly.entity_id
_entity_poly.type
_entity_poly.pdbx_seq_one_letter_code
_entity_poly.pdbx_strand_id
1 'polypeptide(L)'
;DITWWENTANFVLNPSWTSRDINTAANGAEAVHVGDIDGDGDLDVVAALYNDNQVAWYENDGTPSDGGWTHHIVKDYSGNGIEELFVADIDDDGDLDIISADGSGDKILYHINDGTPDNGAWTTNTVISGSDADGAMSVHVADIDSDGDLDIVAALFMTSHVVWIENDGSPNNGGWTSHDVVSSSSSKESYDVTVAEIDGVGDLDILEADQANKIY
;
A
#
# COMPACT_ATOMS: atom_id res chain seq x y z
N ASP A 1 16.35 6.39 3.11
CA ASP A 1 16.18 6.47 4.57
C ASP A 1 14.69 6.55 4.90
N ILE A 2 14.27 5.93 6.01
CA ILE A 2 12.93 6.08 6.58
C ILE A 2 13.08 6.85 7.89
N THR A 3 12.35 7.95 8.02
CA THR A 3 12.43 8.88 9.15
C THR A 3 11.02 9.32 9.54
N TRP A 4 10.73 9.34 10.83
CA TRP A 4 9.50 9.94 11.33
C TRP A 4 9.79 11.26 12.08
N TRP A 5 8.78 12.12 12.13
CA TRP A 5 8.92 13.41 12.76
C TRP A 5 8.02 13.49 13.99
N GLU A 6 8.64 13.39 15.14
CA GLU A 6 7.95 13.50 16.42
C GLU A 6 7.48 14.94 16.66
N ASN A 7 6.16 15.09 16.90
CA ASN A 7 5.63 16.37 17.35
C ASN A 7 5.84 16.51 18.86
N THR A 8 6.82 17.29 19.25
CA THR A 8 7.19 17.52 20.65
C THR A 8 6.50 18.75 21.27
N ALA A 9 5.54 19.37 20.57
CA ALA A 9 4.87 20.55 21.07
C ALA A 9 3.87 20.24 22.17
N ASN A 10 4.04 20.88 23.30
CA ASN A 10 2.99 21.01 24.31
C ASN A 10 1.91 21.98 23.83
N PHE A 11 0.85 21.50 23.20
CA PHE A 11 -0.47 22.09 22.93
C PHE A 11 -0.60 23.62 22.67
N VAL A 12 0.47 24.39 22.51
CA VAL A 12 0.40 25.86 22.42
C VAL A 12 1.25 26.39 21.26
N LEU A 13 0.59 26.78 20.20
CA LEU A 13 0.93 27.79 19.17
C LEU A 13 2.19 27.61 18.28
N ASN A 14 3.13 26.74 18.57
CA ASN A 14 4.25 26.44 17.68
C ASN A 14 4.57 24.93 17.76
N PRO A 15 4.20 24.12 16.74
CA PRO A 15 4.63 22.73 16.67
C PRO A 15 6.17 22.68 16.58
N SER A 16 6.77 21.86 17.41
CA SER A 16 8.18 21.53 17.35
C SER A 16 8.32 20.10 16.87
N TRP A 17 9.15 19.87 15.86
CA TRP A 17 9.34 18.57 15.24
C TRP A 17 10.76 18.09 15.50
N THR A 18 10.89 16.85 15.92
CA THR A 18 12.19 16.17 16.07
C THR A 18 12.24 15.00 15.11
N SER A 19 13.25 14.96 14.24
CA SER A 19 13.46 13.83 13.34
C SER A 19 14.00 12.63 14.11
N ARG A 20 13.48 11.46 13.78
CA ARG A 20 13.88 10.17 14.32
C ARG A 20 14.07 9.20 13.16
N ASP A 21 15.23 8.58 13.08
CA ASP A 21 15.51 7.61 12.03
C ASP A 21 14.97 6.23 12.43
N ILE A 22 14.18 5.63 11.54
CA ILE A 22 13.74 4.24 11.62
C ILE A 22 14.79 3.35 10.97
N ASN A 23 15.14 3.66 9.71
CA ASN A 23 16.18 2.95 8.99
C ASN A 23 16.97 3.90 8.07
N THR A 24 18.25 4.10 8.34
CA THR A 24 19.14 4.93 7.52
C THR A 24 19.78 4.18 6.35
N ALA A 25 19.57 2.87 6.27
CA ALA A 25 20.09 2.03 5.18
C ALA A 25 19.02 1.69 4.13
N ALA A 26 17.75 2.03 4.37
CA ALA A 26 16.66 1.83 3.40
C ALA A 26 16.94 2.61 2.11
N ASN A 27 16.98 1.90 0.98
CA ASN A 27 17.38 2.46 -0.30
C ASN A 27 16.19 2.55 -1.26
N GLY A 28 15.85 3.79 -1.67
CA GLY A 28 14.71 4.04 -2.54
C GLY A 28 13.38 3.74 -1.85
N ALA A 29 13.17 4.25 -0.62
CA ALA A 29 11.85 4.20 -0.01
C ALA A 29 10.92 5.13 -0.81
N GLU A 30 9.92 4.55 -1.49
CA GLU A 30 8.93 5.26 -2.31
C GLU A 30 7.63 5.46 -1.55
N ALA A 31 7.19 4.47 -0.79
CA ALA A 31 5.97 4.53 0.00
C ALA A 31 6.18 4.03 1.42
N VAL A 32 5.39 4.57 2.35
CA VAL A 32 5.30 4.11 3.74
C VAL A 32 3.85 4.09 4.20
N HIS A 33 3.50 3.08 4.97
CA HIS A 33 2.22 2.95 5.64
C HIS A 33 2.43 2.59 7.11
N VAL A 34 1.44 2.77 7.97
CA VAL A 34 1.52 2.42 9.38
C VAL A 34 0.36 1.50 9.78
N GLY A 35 0.65 0.56 10.67
CA GLY A 35 -0.33 -0.36 11.24
C GLY A 35 0.29 -1.14 12.38
N ASP A 36 -0.51 -1.72 13.23
CA ASP A 36 -0.10 -2.69 14.26
C ASP A 36 -0.01 -4.06 13.57
N ILE A 37 1.17 -4.39 13.03
CA ILE A 37 1.36 -5.54 12.13
C ILE A 37 1.43 -6.86 12.89
N ASP A 38 1.96 -6.85 14.11
CA ASP A 38 2.12 -8.05 14.95
C ASP A 38 1.08 -8.16 16.07
N GLY A 39 0.16 -7.18 16.17
CA GLY A 39 -0.94 -7.20 17.12
C GLY A 39 -0.53 -6.91 18.57
N ASP A 40 0.64 -6.28 18.79
CA ASP A 40 1.16 -5.98 20.12
C ASP A 40 0.61 -4.67 20.73
N GLY A 41 -0.05 -3.84 19.91
CA GLY A 41 -0.70 -2.57 20.26
C GLY A 41 0.13 -1.33 19.97
N ASP A 42 1.37 -1.46 19.48
CA ASP A 42 2.22 -0.38 19.02
C ASP A 42 2.15 -0.26 17.48
N LEU A 43 2.26 0.96 16.96
CA LEU A 43 2.20 1.14 15.50
C LEU A 43 3.57 0.90 14.87
N ASP A 44 3.59 0.03 13.89
CA ASP A 44 4.73 -0.30 13.04
C ASP A 44 4.75 0.51 11.76
N VAL A 45 5.83 0.42 11.01
CA VAL A 45 5.99 1.06 9.70
C VAL A 45 6.22 0.01 8.62
N VAL A 46 5.39 0.01 7.59
CA VAL A 46 5.59 -0.79 6.37
C VAL A 46 6.14 0.10 5.28
N ALA A 47 7.11 -0.37 4.50
CA ALA A 47 7.77 0.41 3.46
C ALA A 47 7.95 -0.36 2.15
N ALA A 48 7.71 0.35 1.05
CA ALA A 48 8.13 -0.04 -0.29
C ALA A 48 9.55 0.48 -0.54
N LEU A 49 10.49 -0.43 -0.75
CA LEU A 49 11.91 -0.12 -0.95
C LEU A 49 12.30 -0.42 -2.40
N TYR A 50 12.08 0.55 -3.29
CA TYR A 50 12.24 0.41 -4.74
C TYR A 50 13.62 -0.11 -5.15
N ASN A 51 14.72 0.53 -4.66
CA ASN A 51 16.08 0.13 -5.03
C ASN A 51 16.58 -1.12 -4.30
N ASP A 52 16.04 -1.42 -3.14
CA ASP A 52 16.32 -2.67 -2.43
C ASP A 52 15.46 -3.82 -2.95
N ASN A 53 14.46 -3.51 -3.78
CA ASN A 53 13.50 -4.48 -4.33
C ASN A 53 12.73 -5.25 -3.24
N GLN A 54 12.30 -4.56 -2.19
CA GLN A 54 11.69 -5.19 -1.02
C GLN A 54 10.40 -4.49 -0.62
N VAL A 55 9.46 -5.31 -0.12
CA VAL A 55 8.48 -4.87 0.87
C VAL A 55 9.03 -5.29 2.22
N ALA A 56 9.12 -4.33 3.12
CA ALA A 56 9.65 -4.54 4.46
C ALA A 56 8.75 -3.88 5.50
N TRP A 57 8.76 -4.41 6.73
CA TRP A 57 8.17 -3.74 7.86
C TRP A 57 9.19 -3.55 8.98
N TYR A 58 8.95 -2.56 9.80
CA TYR A 58 9.79 -2.17 10.91
C TYR A 58 8.95 -2.22 12.16
N GLU A 59 9.19 -3.25 12.95
CA GLU A 59 8.55 -3.48 14.24
C GLU A 59 8.99 -2.41 15.24
N ASN A 60 8.01 -1.81 15.90
CA ASN A 60 8.17 -0.87 16.99
C ASN A 60 8.07 -1.62 18.32
N ASP A 61 9.11 -1.64 19.12
CA ASP A 61 9.14 -2.31 20.41
C ASP A 61 8.45 -1.53 21.56
N GLY A 62 7.61 -0.55 21.24
CA GLY A 62 6.96 0.37 22.19
C GLY A 62 7.87 1.50 22.66
N THR A 63 9.09 1.59 22.11
CA THR A 63 10.04 2.67 22.45
C THR A 63 10.62 3.35 21.20
N PRO A 64 9.78 3.87 20.30
CA PRO A 64 10.20 4.34 18.96
C PRO A 64 11.23 5.48 19.01
N SER A 65 11.26 6.27 20.09
CA SER A 65 12.19 7.37 20.25
C SER A 65 13.61 6.94 20.62
N ASP A 66 13.79 5.70 21.05
CA ASP A 66 15.09 5.14 21.46
C ASP A 66 15.82 4.41 20.32
N GLY A 67 15.14 4.28 19.16
CA GLY A 67 15.63 3.54 18.00
C GLY A 67 15.35 2.03 18.08
N GLY A 68 14.32 1.64 18.81
CA GLY A 68 13.90 0.23 19.01
C GLY A 68 13.13 -0.35 17.82
N TRP A 69 13.64 -0.13 16.59
CA TRP A 69 13.02 -0.65 15.38
C TRP A 69 13.71 -1.92 14.90
N THR A 70 12.95 -3.00 14.71
CA THR A 70 13.45 -4.24 14.12
C THR A 70 13.02 -4.35 12.68
N HIS A 71 13.96 -4.57 11.76
CA HIS A 71 13.68 -4.71 10.34
C HIS A 71 13.32 -6.14 9.97
N HIS A 72 12.17 -6.33 9.37
CA HIS A 72 11.67 -7.59 8.83
C HIS A 72 11.40 -7.47 7.33
N ILE A 73 11.74 -8.50 6.57
CA ILE A 73 11.46 -8.58 5.14
C ILE A 73 10.14 -9.33 4.95
N VAL A 74 9.14 -8.67 4.39
CA VAL A 74 7.89 -9.29 3.94
C VAL A 74 8.14 -10.06 2.65
N LYS A 75 8.77 -9.39 1.68
CA LYS A 75 9.11 -9.99 0.39
C LYS A 75 10.35 -9.35 -0.21
N ASP A 76 11.23 -10.21 -0.73
CA ASP A 76 12.39 -9.84 -1.54
C ASP A 76 12.13 -10.18 -3.01
N TYR A 77 12.31 -9.20 -3.88
CA TYR A 77 12.07 -9.31 -5.32
C TYR A 77 13.41 -9.21 -6.07
N SER A 78 13.65 -10.09 -7.00
CA SER A 78 14.84 -10.02 -7.83
C SER A 78 14.63 -9.07 -9.01
N GLY A 79 14.91 -7.78 -8.80
CA GLY A 79 15.04 -6.80 -9.88
C GLY A 79 13.76 -6.06 -10.26
N ASN A 80 12.79 -5.94 -9.36
CA ASN A 80 11.55 -5.20 -9.58
C ASN A 80 11.36 -4.15 -8.47
N GLY A 81 11.03 -2.93 -8.84
CA GLY A 81 10.73 -1.86 -7.89
C GLY A 81 9.28 -1.89 -7.45
N ILE A 82 9.06 -1.82 -6.14
CA ILE A 82 7.74 -1.60 -5.57
C ILE A 82 7.53 -0.09 -5.46
N GLU A 83 6.44 0.39 -6.07
CA GLU A 83 6.11 1.81 -6.17
C GLU A 83 5.26 2.27 -4.97
N GLU A 84 4.22 1.51 -4.67
CA GLU A 84 3.23 1.86 -3.64
C GLU A 84 2.82 0.61 -2.85
N LEU A 85 2.29 0.82 -1.64
CA LEU A 85 1.68 -0.21 -0.82
C LEU A 85 0.51 0.33 0.00
N PHE A 86 -0.38 -0.56 0.40
CA PHE A 86 -1.48 -0.28 1.32
C PHE A 86 -1.57 -1.37 2.37
N VAL A 87 -1.94 -1.02 3.59
CA VAL A 87 -2.08 -1.95 4.72
C VAL A 87 -3.54 -1.99 5.17
N ALA A 88 -4.13 -3.17 5.19
CA ALA A 88 -5.49 -3.42 5.67
C ALA A 88 -5.68 -4.91 5.97
N ASP A 89 -6.67 -5.26 6.78
CA ASP A 89 -7.15 -6.63 6.98
C ASP A 89 -8.02 -7.02 5.78
N ILE A 90 -7.42 -7.71 4.79
CA ILE A 90 -8.03 -7.97 3.47
C ILE A 90 -8.94 -9.19 3.50
N ASP A 91 -8.66 -10.17 4.35
CA ASP A 91 -9.41 -11.43 4.43
C ASP A 91 -10.27 -11.57 5.69
N ASP A 92 -10.39 -10.47 6.46
CA ASP A 92 -11.22 -10.34 7.67
C ASP A 92 -10.84 -11.39 8.75
N ASP A 93 -9.52 -11.73 8.83
CA ASP A 93 -9.03 -12.66 9.84
C ASP A 93 -8.52 -11.96 11.13
N GLY A 94 -8.43 -10.63 11.10
CA GLY A 94 -8.05 -9.75 12.20
C GLY A 94 -6.59 -9.33 12.19
N ASP A 95 -5.79 -9.83 11.26
CA ASP A 95 -4.38 -9.48 11.08
C ASP A 95 -4.23 -8.51 9.89
N LEU A 96 -3.30 -7.55 9.98
CA LEU A 96 -3.11 -6.58 8.89
C LEU A 96 -2.23 -7.16 7.79
N ASP A 97 -2.75 -7.13 6.57
CA ASP A 97 -2.10 -7.55 5.34
C ASP A 97 -1.51 -6.38 4.56
N ILE A 98 -0.80 -6.68 3.47
CA ILE A 98 -0.20 -5.68 2.59
C ILE A 98 -0.58 -5.93 1.14
N ILE A 99 -1.12 -4.91 0.47
CA ILE A 99 -1.24 -4.85 -0.99
C ILE A 99 -0.08 -4.01 -1.53
N SER A 100 0.58 -4.46 -2.59
CA SER A 100 1.68 -3.71 -3.22
C SER A 100 1.56 -3.61 -4.73
N ALA A 101 1.97 -2.44 -5.28
CA ALA A 101 2.11 -2.18 -6.70
C ALA A 101 3.55 -2.43 -7.14
N ASP A 102 3.77 -3.47 -7.94
CA ASP A 102 5.06 -3.80 -8.57
C ASP A 102 5.06 -3.28 -10.00
N GLY A 103 5.44 -2.00 -10.17
CA GLY A 103 5.40 -1.31 -11.46
C GLY A 103 6.35 -1.89 -12.48
N SER A 104 7.52 -2.34 -12.06
CA SER A 104 8.50 -2.96 -12.96
C SER A 104 8.19 -4.42 -13.28
N GLY A 105 7.47 -5.10 -12.41
CA GLY A 105 7.04 -6.49 -12.57
C GLY A 105 5.64 -6.65 -13.15
N ASP A 106 4.93 -5.54 -13.43
CA ASP A 106 3.56 -5.52 -13.95
C ASP A 106 2.62 -6.37 -13.11
N LYS A 107 2.53 -6.07 -11.80
CA LYS A 107 1.71 -6.83 -10.86
C LYS A 107 1.11 -5.97 -9.77
N ILE A 108 -0.07 -6.38 -9.34
CA ILE A 108 -0.59 -6.09 -8.00
C ILE A 108 -0.46 -7.36 -7.19
N LEU A 109 0.11 -7.25 -6.00
CA LEU A 109 0.44 -8.38 -5.14
C LEU A 109 -0.25 -8.23 -3.79
N TYR A 110 -0.67 -9.36 -3.23
CA TYR A 110 -1.27 -9.50 -1.92
C TYR A 110 -0.35 -10.33 -1.03
N HIS A 111 0.13 -9.74 0.06
CA HIS A 111 0.98 -10.35 1.06
C HIS A 111 0.14 -10.62 2.31
N ILE A 112 -0.11 -11.88 2.56
CA ILE A 112 -0.97 -12.37 3.64
C ILE A 112 -0.15 -12.48 4.91
N ASN A 113 -0.61 -11.84 5.96
CA ASN A 113 -0.17 -12.05 7.33
C ASN A 113 -0.97 -13.20 7.94
N ASP A 114 -0.32 -14.17 8.54
CA ASP A 114 -0.98 -15.32 9.20
C ASP A 114 -1.05 -15.16 10.74
N GLY A 115 -0.89 -13.92 11.23
CA GLY A 115 -0.82 -13.59 12.65
C GLY A 115 0.54 -13.89 13.29
N THR A 116 1.55 -14.21 12.48
CA THR A 116 2.90 -14.46 12.97
C THR A 116 3.97 -13.83 12.08
N PRO A 117 3.91 -12.48 11.86
CA PRO A 117 4.70 -11.79 10.84
C PRO A 117 6.22 -11.83 11.08
N ASP A 118 6.66 -11.92 12.33
CA ASP A 118 8.08 -11.93 12.72
C ASP A 118 8.80 -13.23 12.34
N ASN A 119 8.10 -14.31 12.08
CA ASN A 119 8.75 -15.57 11.66
C ASN A 119 9.10 -15.57 10.15
N GLY A 120 8.74 -14.51 9.41
CA GLY A 120 9.01 -14.36 7.99
C GLY A 120 8.14 -15.23 7.08
N ALA A 121 7.02 -15.71 7.57
CA ALA A 121 6.15 -16.66 6.86
C ALA A 121 5.04 -15.99 6.02
N TRP A 122 5.29 -14.79 5.50
CA TRP A 122 4.34 -14.11 4.62
C TRP A 122 4.08 -14.91 3.35
N THR A 123 2.81 -15.11 3.05
CA THR A 123 2.37 -15.71 1.78
C THR A 123 2.08 -14.61 0.78
N THR A 124 2.69 -14.67 -0.42
CA THR A 124 2.46 -13.67 -1.47
C THR A 124 1.67 -14.28 -2.61
N ASN A 125 0.50 -13.73 -2.89
CA ASN A 125 -0.35 -14.06 -4.02
C ASN A 125 -0.30 -12.95 -5.07
N THR A 126 -0.48 -13.31 -6.35
CA THR A 126 -0.65 -12.32 -7.41
C THR A 126 -2.15 -12.07 -7.58
N VAL A 127 -2.55 -10.81 -7.45
CA VAL A 127 -3.94 -10.36 -7.67
C VAL A 127 -4.21 -10.24 -9.16
N ILE A 128 -3.45 -9.37 -9.84
CA ILE A 128 -3.45 -9.23 -11.31
C ILE A 128 -2.01 -9.11 -11.83
N SER A 129 -1.78 -9.40 -13.12
CA SER A 129 -0.43 -9.36 -13.71
C SER A 129 -0.42 -9.17 -15.22
N GLY A 130 0.74 -8.78 -15.75
CA GLY A 130 0.98 -8.60 -17.17
C GLY A 130 0.22 -7.39 -17.71
N SER A 131 -0.44 -7.51 -18.87
CA SER A 131 -1.17 -6.39 -19.50
C SER A 131 -2.29 -5.79 -18.63
N ASP A 132 -2.78 -6.54 -17.65
CA ASP A 132 -3.84 -6.12 -16.75
C ASP A 132 -3.30 -5.34 -15.53
N ALA A 133 -1.96 -5.25 -15.40
CA ALA A 133 -1.25 -4.54 -14.34
C ALA A 133 -0.02 -3.76 -14.87
N ASP A 134 0.02 -3.45 -16.17
CA ASP A 134 1.19 -2.86 -16.85
C ASP A 134 1.52 -1.48 -16.28
N GLY A 135 2.68 -1.41 -15.59
CA GLY A 135 3.14 -0.22 -14.90
C GLY A 135 2.31 0.15 -13.68
N ALA A 136 1.99 -0.79 -12.80
CA ALA A 136 1.25 -0.53 -11.57
C ALA A 136 2.00 0.48 -10.67
N MET A 137 1.41 1.68 -10.47
CA MET A 137 2.05 2.80 -9.78
C MET A 137 1.46 3.08 -8.40
N SER A 138 0.14 2.96 -8.25
CA SER A 138 -0.54 3.29 -7.00
C SER A 138 -1.66 2.29 -6.74
N VAL A 139 -1.92 2.02 -5.46
CA VAL A 139 -3.01 1.18 -4.97
C VAL A 139 -3.72 1.83 -3.80
N HIS A 140 -5.03 1.67 -3.76
CA HIS A 140 -5.87 2.04 -2.63
C HIS A 140 -6.83 0.90 -2.31
N VAL A 141 -7.16 0.71 -1.03
CA VAL A 141 -8.05 -0.36 -0.59
C VAL A 141 -9.28 0.23 0.10
N ALA A 142 -10.46 -0.20 -0.33
CA ALA A 142 -11.74 0.16 0.27
C ALA A 142 -12.83 -0.81 -0.19
N ASP A 143 -13.93 -0.92 0.56
CA ASP A 143 -15.15 -1.63 0.16
C ASP A 143 -15.93 -0.76 -0.85
N ILE A 144 -15.67 -0.97 -2.15
CA ILE A 144 -16.16 -0.09 -3.24
C ILE A 144 -17.63 -0.32 -3.54
N ASP A 145 -18.10 -1.57 -3.49
CA ASP A 145 -19.47 -1.93 -3.83
C ASP A 145 -20.39 -2.16 -2.61
N SER A 146 -19.82 -1.96 -1.42
CA SER A 146 -20.54 -2.07 -0.13
C SER A 146 -21.06 -3.48 0.16
N ASP A 147 -20.32 -4.49 -0.27
CA ASP A 147 -20.64 -5.89 0.01
C ASP A 147 -19.99 -6.39 1.33
N GLY A 148 -19.06 -5.63 1.90
CA GLY A 148 -18.38 -5.86 3.16
C GLY A 148 -16.96 -6.38 3.01
N ASP A 149 -16.54 -6.74 1.80
CA ASP A 149 -15.19 -7.19 1.49
C ASP A 149 -14.34 -6.00 0.99
N LEU A 150 -13.05 -5.99 1.31
CA LEU A 150 -12.17 -4.92 0.86
C LEU A 150 -11.63 -5.17 -0.54
N ASP A 151 -11.88 -4.21 -1.44
CA ASP A 151 -11.44 -4.19 -2.83
C ASP A 151 -10.15 -3.40 -3.01
N ILE A 152 -9.58 -3.51 -4.22
CA ILE A 152 -8.38 -2.76 -4.61
C ILE A 152 -8.72 -1.83 -5.79
N VAL A 153 -8.31 -0.56 -5.69
CA VAL A 153 -8.25 0.35 -6.84
C VAL A 153 -6.80 0.58 -7.20
N ALA A 154 -6.44 0.48 -8.49
CA ALA A 154 -5.07 0.64 -8.94
C ALA A 154 -4.93 1.60 -10.13
N ALA A 155 -3.86 2.42 -10.10
CA ALA A 155 -3.40 3.22 -11.22
C ALA A 155 -2.35 2.47 -12.02
N LEU A 156 -2.58 2.31 -13.33
CA LEU A 156 -1.71 1.59 -14.27
C LEU A 156 -1.11 2.59 -15.27
N PHE A 157 0.13 2.99 -15.02
CA PHE A 157 0.82 4.06 -15.75
C PHE A 157 0.99 3.77 -17.24
N MET A 158 1.50 2.57 -17.60
CA MET A 158 1.85 2.24 -18.97
C MET A 158 0.63 2.08 -19.89
N THR A 159 -0.49 1.65 -19.33
CA THR A 159 -1.74 1.49 -20.07
C THR A 159 -2.69 2.66 -19.90
N SER A 160 -2.38 3.59 -18.99
CA SER A 160 -3.24 4.74 -18.67
C SER A 160 -4.64 4.30 -18.23
N HIS A 161 -4.70 3.28 -17.40
CA HIS A 161 -5.92 2.72 -16.83
C HIS A 161 -6.02 3.01 -15.33
N VAL A 162 -7.24 3.19 -14.86
CA VAL A 162 -7.61 2.96 -13.48
C VAL A 162 -8.51 1.74 -13.47
N VAL A 163 -8.17 0.78 -12.65
CA VAL A 163 -8.95 -0.46 -12.48
C VAL A 163 -9.45 -0.57 -11.05
N TRP A 164 -10.67 -1.07 -10.91
CA TRP A 164 -11.20 -1.60 -9.67
C TRP A 164 -11.11 -3.12 -9.72
N ILE A 165 -10.57 -3.72 -8.69
CA ILE A 165 -10.36 -5.15 -8.58
C ILE A 165 -11.20 -5.63 -7.41
N GLU A 166 -12.36 -6.16 -7.75
CA GLU A 166 -13.37 -6.68 -6.84
C GLU A 166 -12.88 -7.94 -6.15
N ASN A 167 -13.04 -7.99 -4.82
CA ASN A 167 -12.85 -9.15 -3.97
C ASN A 167 -14.19 -9.85 -3.75
N ASP A 168 -14.29 -11.14 -4.04
CA ASP A 168 -15.53 -11.93 -3.85
C ASP A 168 -15.66 -12.54 -2.44
N GLY A 169 -14.89 -12.03 -1.46
CA GLY A 169 -14.79 -12.56 -0.10
C GLY A 169 -13.89 -13.80 0.03
N SER A 170 -13.12 -14.10 -1.00
CA SER A 170 -12.16 -15.21 -0.97
C SER A 170 -10.77 -14.84 -1.53
N PRO A 171 -10.13 -13.76 -1.03
CA PRO A 171 -8.91 -13.20 -1.62
C PRO A 171 -7.73 -14.18 -1.63
N ASN A 172 -7.67 -15.09 -0.66
CA ASN A 172 -6.62 -16.11 -0.52
C ASN A 172 -6.69 -17.19 -1.60
N ASN A 173 -7.84 -17.35 -2.26
CA ASN A 173 -8.10 -18.38 -3.27
C ASN A 173 -8.18 -17.83 -4.70
N GLY A 174 -7.85 -16.54 -4.90
CA GLY A 174 -7.89 -15.88 -6.20
C GLY A 174 -9.27 -15.36 -6.60
N GLY A 175 -10.11 -14.99 -5.63
CA GLY A 175 -11.44 -14.41 -5.80
C GLY A 175 -11.41 -12.94 -6.25
N TRP A 176 -10.57 -12.62 -7.25
CA TRP A 176 -10.38 -11.26 -7.75
C TRP A 176 -10.95 -11.09 -9.16
N THR A 177 -11.76 -10.06 -9.37
CA THR A 177 -12.31 -9.71 -10.68
C THR A 177 -11.96 -8.26 -11.03
N SER A 178 -11.29 -8.02 -12.15
CA SER A 178 -10.88 -6.69 -12.57
C SER A 178 -11.95 -6.01 -13.43
N HIS A 179 -12.23 -4.73 -13.14
CA HIS A 179 -13.17 -3.86 -13.84
C HIS A 179 -12.46 -2.59 -14.26
N ASP A 180 -12.65 -2.17 -15.53
CA ASP A 180 -12.14 -0.89 -16.00
C ASP A 180 -12.98 0.26 -15.43
N VAL A 181 -12.36 1.16 -14.66
CA VAL A 181 -12.95 2.45 -14.24
C VAL A 181 -12.69 3.49 -15.31
N VAL A 182 -11.44 3.61 -15.76
CA VAL A 182 -11.03 4.46 -16.86
C VAL A 182 -10.29 3.60 -17.88
N SER A 183 -10.83 3.49 -19.09
CA SER A 183 -10.17 2.79 -20.19
C SER A 183 -9.38 3.76 -21.07
N SER A 184 -8.20 3.35 -21.52
CA SER A 184 -7.28 4.16 -22.30
C SER A 184 -7.85 4.63 -23.63
N SER A 185 -8.44 5.82 -23.66
CA SER A 185 -8.72 6.53 -24.92
C SER A 185 -7.95 7.85 -25.07
N SER A 186 -7.10 8.16 -24.12
CA SER A 186 -6.32 9.39 -24.08
C SER A 186 -4.89 9.11 -23.61
N SER A 187 -3.92 9.84 -24.14
CA SER A 187 -2.50 9.83 -23.77
C SER A 187 -2.26 10.37 -22.35
N LYS A 188 -2.89 9.75 -21.36
CA LYS A 188 -2.83 10.15 -19.96
C LYS A 188 -2.18 9.01 -19.18
N GLU A 189 -1.15 9.32 -18.46
CA GLU A 189 -0.42 8.38 -17.61
C GLU A 189 -1.02 8.45 -16.20
N SER A 190 -1.77 7.42 -15.78
CA SER A 190 -2.36 7.33 -14.44
C SER A 190 -1.27 7.10 -13.40
N TYR A 191 -1.15 8.02 -12.47
CA TYR A 191 -0.02 8.05 -11.52
C TYR A 191 -0.43 7.66 -10.11
N ASP A 192 -1.58 8.16 -9.66
CA ASP A 192 -2.02 8.00 -8.28
C ASP A 192 -3.53 7.87 -8.22
N VAL A 193 -4.02 7.05 -7.30
CA VAL A 193 -5.44 6.87 -7.04
C VAL A 193 -5.72 6.95 -5.54
N THR A 194 -6.87 7.49 -5.22
CA THR A 194 -7.42 7.42 -3.86
C THR A 194 -8.94 7.30 -3.92
N VAL A 195 -9.52 6.82 -2.83
CA VAL A 195 -10.95 6.59 -2.72
C VAL A 195 -11.52 7.43 -1.59
N ALA A 196 -12.62 8.10 -1.84
CA ALA A 196 -13.35 8.87 -0.84
C ALA A 196 -14.80 9.10 -1.29
N GLU A 197 -15.70 9.32 -0.35
CA GLU A 197 -17.04 9.81 -0.63
C GLU A 197 -16.98 11.33 -0.82
N ILE A 198 -17.29 11.83 -2.03
CA ILE A 198 -17.09 13.25 -2.40
C ILE A 198 -18.39 14.00 -2.61
N ASP A 199 -19.39 13.37 -3.22
CA ASP A 199 -20.61 14.07 -3.66
C ASP A 199 -21.74 14.05 -2.61
N GLY A 200 -21.60 13.34 -1.51
CA GLY A 200 -22.56 13.25 -0.40
C GLY A 200 -23.71 12.29 -0.67
N VAL A 201 -23.59 11.33 -1.61
CA VAL A 201 -24.64 10.34 -1.93
C VAL A 201 -24.42 9.02 -1.20
N GLY A 202 -23.23 8.78 -0.63
CA GLY A 202 -22.93 7.62 0.21
C GLY A 202 -22.24 6.47 -0.51
N ASP A 203 -21.97 6.60 -1.80
CA ASP A 203 -21.13 5.68 -2.56
C ASP A 203 -19.68 6.21 -2.56
N LEU A 204 -18.70 5.31 -2.65
CA LEU A 204 -17.30 5.71 -2.73
C LEU A 204 -16.92 6.14 -4.15
N ASP A 205 -16.26 7.30 -4.24
CA ASP A 205 -15.73 7.86 -5.46
C ASP A 205 -14.24 7.55 -5.61
N ILE A 206 -13.78 7.41 -6.85
CA ILE A 206 -12.36 7.21 -7.17
C ILE A 206 -11.79 8.50 -7.74
N LEU A 207 -10.70 8.98 -7.13
CA LEU A 207 -9.93 10.11 -7.63
C LEU A 207 -8.65 9.61 -8.28
N GLU A 208 -8.35 10.15 -9.45
CA GLU A 208 -7.14 9.87 -10.21
C GLU A 208 -6.29 11.14 -10.34
N ALA A 209 -4.98 11.01 -10.14
CA ALA A 209 -4.00 11.99 -10.59
C ALA A 209 -3.32 11.49 -11.86
N ASP A 210 -3.47 12.24 -12.97
CA ASP A 210 -2.83 11.93 -14.24
C ASP A 210 -1.71 12.93 -14.59
N GLN A 211 -0.73 12.52 -15.39
CA GLN A 211 0.39 13.37 -15.81
C GLN A 211 0.00 14.45 -16.82
N ALA A 212 -1.21 14.43 -17.37
CA ALA A 212 -1.72 15.45 -18.30
C ALA A 212 -2.20 16.76 -17.62
N ASN A 213 -1.84 16.97 -16.35
CA ASN A 213 -2.16 18.15 -15.53
C ASN A 213 -3.64 18.29 -15.14
N LYS A 214 -4.34 17.20 -14.89
CA LYS A 214 -5.71 17.22 -14.36
C LYS A 214 -5.88 16.24 -13.22
N ILE A 215 -6.73 16.63 -12.26
CA ILE A 215 -7.29 15.75 -11.22
C ILE A 215 -8.75 15.48 -11.63
N TYR A 216 -9.16 14.25 -11.58
CA TYR A 216 -10.53 13.78 -11.91
C TYR A 216 -11.20 13.21 -10.68
#